data_8b854c01797ebe51641effb5bfd7fe1e
#
_entry.id   8b854c01797ebe51641effb5bfd7fe1e
#
_cell.length_a   1.000
_cell.length_b   1.000
_cell.length_c   1.000
_cell.angle_alpha   90.00
_cell.angle_beta   90.00
_cell.angle_gamma   90.00
#
_symmetry.space_group_name_H-M   'P 1'
#
loop_
_entity.id
_entity.type
_entity.pdbx_description
1 polymer ?
#
loop_
_entity_poly.entity_id
_entity_poly.type
_entity_poly.pdbx_seq_one_letter_code
_entity_poly.pdbx_strand_id
1 'polypeptide(L)'
;MNHKVAEIEGVGAAQAEKLEKAGIKTVNDLFKMCCEHEGRRTVSETTGIPEVELRRWSHMADLMRVTGIGPEYSELLAAAGVLTVKELGRRIPAHLTETMKEVNTLKNLTKSVPSEKEVTKWVEKAKTMGPNVWESANPIEQKKA
;
A
#
# COMPACT_ATOMS: atom_id res chain seq x y z
N MET A 1 -1.30 -12.94 -1.16
CA MET A 1 0.00 -13.48 -0.77
C MET A 1 0.59 -12.66 0.36
N ASN A 2 1.23 -13.33 1.32
CA ASN A 2 1.65 -12.65 2.54
C ASN A 2 3.16 -12.38 2.53
N HIS A 3 3.54 -11.22 2.00
CA HIS A 3 4.93 -10.78 1.96
C HIS A 3 5.43 -10.41 3.35
N LYS A 4 6.74 -10.50 3.55
CA LYS A 4 7.37 -10.02 4.78
C LYS A 4 7.42 -8.49 4.76
N VAL A 5 7.32 -7.88 5.93
CA VAL A 5 7.32 -6.42 6.04
C VAL A 5 8.59 -5.80 5.47
N ALA A 6 9.72 -6.51 5.55
CA ALA A 6 10.98 -6.02 5.01
C ALA A 6 10.98 -5.88 3.49
N GLU A 7 10.02 -6.48 2.80
CA GLU A 7 9.93 -6.40 1.34
C GLU A 7 9.32 -5.08 0.86
N ILE A 8 8.66 -4.33 1.74
CA ILE A 8 8.11 -3.03 1.38
C ILE A 8 9.25 -2.05 1.14
N GLU A 9 9.19 -1.32 0.03
CA GLU A 9 10.19 -0.32 -0.28
C GLU A 9 10.26 0.75 0.81
N GLY A 10 11.47 1.01 1.26
CA GLY A 10 11.70 1.99 2.32
C GLY A 10 11.76 1.38 3.71
N VAL A 11 11.40 0.12 3.87
CA VAL A 11 11.57 -0.57 5.14
C VAL A 11 12.94 -1.22 5.15
N GLY A 12 13.89 -0.57 5.83
CA GLY A 12 15.23 -1.12 5.96
C GLY A 12 15.27 -2.23 7.00
N ALA A 13 16.42 -2.92 7.07
CA ALA A 13 16.61 -4.03 8.00
C ALA A 13 16.38 -3.62 9.46
N ALA A 14 16.85 -2.43 9.84
CA ALA A 14 16.68 -1.95 11.21
C ALA A 14 15.22 -1.69 11.57
N GLN A 15 14.45 -1.11 10.63
CA GLN A 15 13.03 -0.86 10.85
C GLN A 15 12.25 -2.16 10.85
N ALA A 16 12.60 -3.11 9.96
CA ALA A 16 11.96 -4.41 9.94
C ALA A 16 12.15 -5.13 11.28
N GLU A 17 13.34 -5.04 11.85
CA GLU A 17 13.60 -5.65 13.16
C GLU A 17 12.73 -5.02 14.25
N LYS A 18 12.61 -3.69 14.25
CA LYS A 18 11.76 -2.98 15.22
C LYS A 18 10.31 -3.40 15.08
N LEU A 19 9.82 -3.53 13.85
CA LEU A 19 8.45 -3.96 13.60
C LEU A 19 8.23 -5.39 14.05
N GLU A 20 9.18 -6.28 13.78
CA GLU A 20 9.07 -7.68 14.19
C GLU A 20 9.01 -7.82 15.70
N LYS A 21 9.77 -7.03 16.43
CA LYS A 21 9.72 -7.01 17.90
C LYS A 21 8.38 -6.53 18.41
N ALA A 22 7.68 -5.72 17.64
CA ALA A 22 6.34 -5.23 17.98
C ALA A 22 5.24 -6.17 17.51
N GLY A 23 5.61 -7.34 16.95
CA GLY A 23 4.63 -8.32 16.48
C GLY A 23 4.20 -8.16 15.03
N ILE A 24 4.87 -7.28 14.28
CA ILE A 24 4.54 -7.02 12.89
C ILE A 24 5.60 -7.65 12.00
N LYS A 25 5.33 -8.85 11.49
CA LYS A 25 6.26 -9.61 10.68
C LYS A 25 5.94 -9.58 9.20
N THR A 26 4.66 -9.53 8.86
CA THR A 26 4.18 -9.61 7.49
C THR A 26 3.48 -8.32 7.09
N VAL A 27 3.31 -8.15 5.77
CA VAL A 27 2.56 -7.02 5.21
C VAL A 27 1.13 -7.03 5.75
N ASN A 28 0.54 -8.22 5.88
CA ASN A 28 -0.80 -8.35 6.43
C ASN A 28 -0.87 -7.89 7.89
N ASP A 29 0.15 -8.24 8.70
CA ASP A 29 0.24 -7.76 10.07
C ASP A 29 0.31 -6.25 10.12
N LEU A 30 1.13 -5.66 9.26
CA LEU A 30 1.27 -4.22 9.18
C LEU A 30 -0.06 -3.55 8.84
N PHE A 31 -0.76 -4.09 7.84
CA PHE A 31 -2.06 -3.54 7.46
C PHE A 31 -3.04 -3.59 8.63
N LYS A 32 -3.15 -4.73 9.29
CA LYS A 32 -4.08 -4.89 10.41
C LYS A 32 -3.79 -3.95 11.58
N MET A 33 -2.50 -3.77 11.90
CA MET A 33 -2.11 -2.94 13.04
C MET A 33 -2.08 -1.45 12.72
N CYS A 34 -1.80 -1.09 11.48
CA CYS A 34 -1.54 0.29 11.09
C CYS A 34 -2.55 0.89 10.11
N CYS A 35 -3.66 0.20 9.82
CA CYS A 35 -4.68 0.76 8.96
C CYS A 35 -5.47 1.87 9.67
N GLU A 36 -5.47 1.89 10.99
CA GLU A 36 -6.10 2.93 11.78
C GLU A 36 -5.07 3.91 12.32
N HIS A 37 -5.50 5.15 12.48
CA HIS A 37 -4.63 6.18 13.04
C HIS A 37 -4.12 5.80 14.44
N GLU A 38 -4.99 5.30 15.29
CA GLU A 38 -4.61 4.90 16.64
C GLU A 38 -3.58 3.79 16.66
N GLY A 39 -3.74 2.81 15.77
CA GLY A 39 -2.79 1.71 15.64
C GLY A 39 -1.41 2.24 15.23
N ARG A 40 -1.37 3.13 14.25
CA ARG A 40 -0.12 3.75 13.81
C ARG A 40 0.57 4.51 14.95
N ARG A 41 -0.22 5.24 15.73
CA ARG A 41 0.32 5.99 16.87
C ARG A 41 0.93 5.06 17.91
N THR A 42 0.22 3.99 18.24
CA THR A 42 0.71 3.00 19.20
C THR A 42 2.00 2.34 18.73
N VAL A 43 2.04 1.92 17.45
CA VAL A 43 3.25 1.31 16.89
C VAL A 43 4.39 2.31 16.85
N SER A 44 4.11 3.57 16.52
CA SER A 44 5.13 4.62 16.51
C SER A 44 5.73 4.81 17.91
N GLU A 45 4.89 4.83 18.94
CA GLU A 45 5.37 4.98 20.31
C GLU A 45 6.24 3.79 20.74
N THR A 46 5.84 2.58 20.34
CA THR A 46 6.55 1.36 20.71
C THR A 46 7.88 1.20 19.97
N THR A 47 7.90 1.54 18.70
CA THR A 47 9.07 1.28 17.83
C THR A 47 9.99 2.48 17.64
N GLY A 48 9.46 3.68 17.85
CA GLY A 48 10.19 4.92 17.54
C GLY A 48 10.14 5.28 16.06
N ILE A 49 9.41 4.53 15.25
CA ILE A 49 9.28 4.82 13.83
C ILE A 49 8.24 5.95 13.65
N PRO A 50 8.56 7.01 12.89
CA PRO A 50 7.61 8.11 12.69
C PRO A 50 6.29 7.64 12.09
N GLU A 51 5.17 8.21 12.54
CA GLU A 51 3.85 7.85 12.04
C GLU A 51 3.73 8.05 10.52
N VAL A 52 4.40 9.06 9.98
CA VAL A 52 4.35 9.33 8.54
C VAL A 52 4.91 8.16 7.74
N GLU A 53 5.95 7.52 8.25
CA GLU A 53 6.52 6.34 7.59
C GLU A 53 5.57 5.15 7.69
N LEU A 54 4.99 4.93 8.87
CA LEU A 54 4.03 3.85 9.07
C LEU A 54 2.82 4.02 8.17
N ARG A 55 2.36 5.25 7.99
CA ARG A 55 1.24 5.54 7.11
C ARG A 55 1.57 5.20 5.66
N ARG A 56 2.76 5.62 5.21
CA ARG A 56 3.21 5.32 3.84
C ARG A 56 3.28 3.82 3.59
N TRP A 57 3.88 3.09 4.51
CA TRP A 57 3.97 1.64 4.38
C TRP A 57 2.60 0.95 4.46
N SER A 58 1.69 1.50 5.25
CA SER A 58 0.33 0.96 5.34
C SER A 58 -0.43 1.14 4.04
N HIS A 59 -0.23 2.24 3.33
CA HIS A 59 -0.82 2.43 2.01
C HIS A 59 -0.31 1.36 1.04
N MET A 60 0.99 1.10 1.07
CA MET A 60 1.57 0.06 0.22
C MET A 60 1.03 -1.31 0.60
N ALA A 61 0.90 -1.59 1.89
CA ALA A 61 0.32 -2.84 2.38
C ALA A 61 -1.12 -3.00 1.90
N ASP A 62 -1.89 -1.92 1.87
CA ASP A 62 -3.27 -1.96 1.39
C ASP A 62 -3.32 -2.38 -0.08
N LEU A 63 -2.51 -1.77 -0.93
CA LEU A 63 -2.45 -2.13 -2.35
C LEU A 63 -2.02 -3.58 -2.55
N MET A 64 -1.10 -4.06 -1.73
CA MET A 64 -0.60 -5.42 -1.84
C MET A 64 -1.63 -6.50 -1.48
N ARG A 65 -2.81 -6.11 -0.97
CA ARG A 65 -3.92 -7.05 -0.78
C ARG A 65 -4.50 -7.51 -2.10
N VAL A 66 -4.28 -6.76 -3.17
CA VAL A 66 -4.74 -7.15 -4.52
C VAL A 66 -3.77 -8.18 -5.09
N THR A 67 -4.27 -9.33 -5.50
CA THR A 67 -3.45 -10.38 -6.11
C THR A 67 -2.73 -9.83 -7.33
N GLY A 68 -1.42 -10.03 -7.39
CA GLY A 68 -0.58 -9.56 -8.49
C GLY A 68 0.13 -8.25 -8.20
N ILE A 69 -0.24 -7.55 -7.12
CA ILE A 69 0.45 -6.33 -6.72
C ILE A 69 1.43 -6.67 -5.60
N GLY A 70 2.72 -6.70 -5.92
CA GLY A 70 3.78 -6.91 -4.95
C GLY A 70 4.47 -5.59 -4.60
N PRO A 71 5.64 -5.68 -3.93
CA PRO A 71 6.35 -4.48 -3.47
C PRO A 71 6.67 -3.46 -4.58
N GLU A 72 7.18 -3.91 -5.71
CA GLU A 72 7.55 -3.00 -6.80
C GLU A 72 6.33 -2.32 -7.41
N TYR A 73 5.26 -3.08 -7.64
CA TYR A 73 4.06 -2.51 -8.23
C TYR A 73 3.30 -1.61 -7.27
N SER A 74 3.32 -1.92 -5.97
CA SER A 74 2.70 -1.03 -4.99
C SER A 74 3.42 0.31 -4.95
N GLU A 75 4.75 0.30 -5.06
CA GLU A 75 5.53 1.53 -5.12
C GLU A 75 5.24 2.31 -6.40
N LEU A 76 5.17 1.61 -7.54
CA LEU A 76 4.89 2.25 -8.82
C LEU A 76 3.49 2.87 -8.82
N LEU A 77 2.49 2.17 -8.26
CA LEU A 77 1.13 2.70 -8.12
C LEU A 77 1.12 3.94 -7.25
N ALA A 78 1.82 3.90 -6.11
CA ALA A 78 1.91 5.06 -5.22
C ALA A 78 2.52 6.25 -5.95
N ALA A 79 3.58 6.03 -6.71
CA ALA A 79 4.22 7.09 -7.49
C ALA A 79 3.30 7.62 -8.60
N ALA A 80 2.37 6.80 -9.07
CA ALA A 80 1.38 7.19 -10.06
C ALA A 80 0.13 7.84 -9.45
N GLY A 81 0.13 8.03 -8.12
CA GLY A 81 -0.96 8.71 -7.43
C GLY A 81 -2.03 7.81 -6.87
N VAL A 82 -1.82 6.49 -6.86
CA VAL A 82 -2.79 5.53 -6.32
C VAL A 82 -2.26 4.99 -4.99
N LEU A 83 -2.91 5.36 -3.89
CA LEU A 83 -2.44 5.02 -2.55
C LEU A 83 -3.28 3.93 -1.86
N THR A 84 -4.50 3.68 -2.31
CA THR A 84 -5.39 2.73 -1.66
C THR A 84 -6.13 1.86 -2.67
N VAL A 85 -6.65 0.74 -2.19
CA VAL A 85 -7.49 -0.14 -3.01
C VAL A 85 -8.72 0.62 -3.50
N LYS A 86 -9.29 1.48 -2.66
CA LYS A 86 -10.44 2.30 -3.05
C LYS A 86 -10.11 3.19 -4.25
N GLU A 87 -8.97 3.87 -4.19
CA GLU A 87 -8.54 4.73 -5.29
C GLU A 87 -8.27 3.93 -6.56
N LEU A 88 -7.66 2.75 -6.40
CA LEU A 88 -7.38 1.86 -7.52
C LEU A 88 -8.67 1.50 -8.25
N GLY A 89 -9.72 1.16 -7.51
CA GLY A 89 -11.01 0.79 -8.11
C GLY A 89 -11.68 1.92 -8.88
N ARG A 90 -11.26 3.15 -8.66
CA ARG A 90 -11.83 4.33 -9.34
C ARG A 90 -11.05 4.74 -10.59
N ARG A 91 -9.91 4.10 -10.86
CA ARG A 91 -9.07 4.49 -11.99
C ARG A 91 -9.52 3.81 -13.28
N ILE A 92 -9.27 4.48 -14.37
CA ILE A 92 -9.52 3.93 -15.70
C ILE A 92 -8.25 3.19 -16.12
N PRO A 93 -8.35 1.86 -16.35
CA PRO A 93 -7.14 1.03 -16.60
C PRO A 93 -6.20 1.57 -17.68
N ALA A 94 -6.74 2.03 -18.81
CA ALA A 94 -5.90 2.53 -19.89
C ALA A 94 -5.09 3.77 -19.45
N HIS A 95 -5.74 4.68 -18.74
CA HIS A 95 -5.09 5.89 -18.25
C HIS A 95 -4.06 5.58 -17.18
N LEU A 96 -4.41 4.69 -16.26
CA LEU A 96 -3.50 4.29 -15.20
C LEU A 96 -2.25 3.62 -15.75
N THR A 97 -2.43 2.71 -16.72
CA THR A 97 -1.32 2.02 -17.38
C THR A 97 -0.36 3.03 -18.01
N GLU A 98 -0.90 4.02 -18.69
CA GLU A 98 -0.09 5.05 -19.33
C GLU A 98 0.67 5.88 -18.30
N THR A 99 0.00 6.28 -17.21
CA THR A 99 0.63 7.02 -16.12
C THR A 99 1.76 6.21 -15.51
N MET A 100 1.56 4.92 -15.30
CA MET A 100 2.58 4.05 -14.75
C MET A 100 3.81 3.94 -15.66
N LYS A 101 3.59 3.89 -16.97
CA LYS A 101 4.70 3.89 -17.93
C LYS A 101 5.50 5.18 -17.84
N GLU A 102 4.82 6.32 -17.78
CA GLU A 102 5.48 7.61 -17.69
C GLU A 102 6.29 7.73 -16.40
N VAL A 103 5.71 7.33 -15.28
CA VAL A 103 6.36 7.38 -13.98
C VAL A 103 7.60 6.47 -13.98
N ASN A 104 7.46 5.27 -14.54
CA ASN A 104 8.57 4.33 -14.56
C ASN A 104 9.71 4.81 -15.46
N THR A 105 9.40 5.52 -16.56
CA THR A 105 10.42 6.12 -17.41
C THR A 105 11.27 7.11 -16.62
N LEU A 106 10.64 7.86 -15.72
CA LEU A 106 11.34 8.85 -14.90
C LEU A 106 12.04 8.25 -13.68
N LYS A 107 11.42 7.29 -13.03
CA LYS A 107 11.90 6.79 -11.73
C LYS A 107 12.53 5.40 -11.78
N ASN A 108 12.28 4.66 -12.83
CA ASN A 108 12.85 3.32 -13.03
C ASN A 108 12.63 2.40 -11.82
N LEU A 109 11.38 2.30 -11.38
CA LEU A 109 11.01 1.53 -10.19
C LEU A 109 10.87 0.03 -10.45
N THR A 110 10.60 -0.35 -11.69
CA THR A 110 10.46 -1.76 -12.06
C THR A 110 11.08 -2.00 -13.43
N LYS A 111 11.52 -3.22 -13.67
CA LYS A 111 12.06 -3.62 -14.97
C LYS A 111 10.95 -3.83 -15.99
N SER A 112 9.77 -4.21 -15.52
CA SER A 112 8.65 -4.54 -16.40
C SER A 112 7.39 -3.84 -15.91
N VAL A 113 6.92 -2.86 -16.69
CA VAL A 113 5.66 -2.17 -16.39
C VAL A 113 4.51 -3.14 -16.65
N PRO A 114 3.49 -3.17 -15.79
CA PRO A 114 2.37 -4.08 -15.99
C PRO A 114 1.61 -3.74 -17.26
N SER A 115 1.04 -4.76 -17.90
CA SER A 115 0.22 -4.56 -19.09
C SER A 115 -1.13 -3.96 -18.70
N GLU A 116 -1.80 -3.36 -19.69
CA GLU A 116 -3.15 -2.85 -19.47
C GLU A 116 -4.10 -3.96 -19.01
N LYS A 117 -3.90 -5.17 -19.52
CA LYS A 117 -4.70 -6.33 -19.12
C LYS A 117 -4.54 -6.63 -17.63
N GLU A 118 -3.32 -6.59 -17.13
CA GLU A 118 -3.06 -6.80 -15.70
C GLU A 118 -3.67 -5.68 -14.87
N VAL A 119 -3.49 -4.44 -15.29
CA VAL A 119 -4.04 -3.28 -14.58
C VAL A 119 -5.57 -3.36 -14.56
N THR A 120 -6.20 -3.80 -15.65
CA THR A 120 -7.64 -3.97 -15.71
C THR A 120 -8.11 -4.97 -14.64
N LYS A 121 -7.39 -6.09 -14.50
CA LYS A 121 -7.73 -7.09 -13.48
C LYS A 121 -7.62 -6.50 -12.07
N TRP A 122 -6.58 -5.71 -11.82
CA TRP A 122 -6.41 -5.07 -10.51
C TRP A 122 -7.55 -4.11 -10.20
N VAL A 123 -7.92 -3.26 -11.17
CA VAL A 123 -8.99 -2.29 -10.98
C VAL A 123 -10.32 -3.00 -10.72
N GLU A 124 -10.62 -4.04 -11.49
CA GLU A 124 -11.85 -4.79 -11.30
C GLU A 124 -11.88 -5.50 -9.95
N LYS A 125 -10.76 -6.10 -9.54
CA LYS A 125 -10.66 -6.75 -8.24
C LYS A 125 -10.86 -5.73 -7.12
N ALA A 126 -10.23 -4.57 -7.24
CA ALA A 126 -10.35 -3.51 -6.25
C ALA A 126 -11.81 -3.11 -6.04
N LYS A 127 -12.60 -3.04 -7.12
CA LYS A 127 -14.03 -2.70 -7.04
C LYS A 127 -14.81 -3.71 -6.21
N THR A 128 -14.41 -4.97 -6.24
CA THR A 128 -15.13 -6.04 -5.52
C THR A 128 -14.72 -6.15 -4.06
N MET A 129 -13.64 -5.50 -3.65
CA MET A 129 -13.16 -5.60 -2.29
C MET A 129 -13.97 -4.74 -1.31
N GLY A 130 -14.82 -3.87 -1.85
CA GLY A 130 -15.75 -3.08 -1.04
C GLY A 130 -15.07 -2.12 -0.07
N PRO A 131 -15.84 -1.55 0.86
CA PRO A 131 -15.27 -0.70 1.89
C PRO A 131 -14.28 -1.51 2.70
N ASN A 132 -13.05 -1.07 2.79
CA ASN A 132 -12.04 -1.79 3.54
C ASN A 132 -11.87 -1.21 4.94
N VAL A 133 -11.14 -1.94 5.78
CA VAL A 133 -10.90 -1.52 7.17
C VAL A 133 -10.22 -0.16 7.20
N TRP A 134 -9.33 0.11 6.26
CA TRP A 134 -8.61 1.37 6.17
C TRP A 134 -9.55 2.57 6.14
N GLU A 135 -10.55 2.51 5.27
CA GLU A 135 -11.50 3.60 5.09
C GLU A 135 -12.36 3.82 6.32
N SER A 136 -12.94 2.75 6.85
CA SER A 136 -13.83 2.85 7.99
C SER A 136 -13.09 3.24 9.28
N ALA A 137 -11.79 2.98 9.34
CA ALA A 137 -10.98 3.26 10.50
C ALA A 137 -10.34 4.65 10.51
N ASN A 138 -10.44 5.39 9.41
CA ASN A 138 -9.84 6.73 9.32
C ASN A 138 -10.84 7.78 9.83
N PRO A 139 -10.59 8.41 10.99
CA PRO A 139 -11.53 9.37 11.57
C PRO A 139 -11.85 10.55 10.67
N ILE A 140 -10.89 10.99 9.87
CA ILE A 140 -11.09 12.12 8.96
C ILE A 140 -12.07 11.75 7.86
N GLU A 141 -11.93 10.56 7.28
CA GLU A 141 -12.83 10.10 6.24
C GLU A 141 -14.23 9.84 6.77
N GLN A 142 -14.33 9.31 7.98
CA GLN A 142 -15.62 9.08 8.62
C GLN A 142 -16.38 10.39 8.82
N LYS A 143 -15.68 11.46 9.16
CA LYS A 143 -16.31 12.76 9.35
C LYS A 143 -16.80 13.37 8.04
N LYS A 144 -16.19 13.00 6.92
CA LYS A 144 -16.57 13.50 5.60
C LYS A 144 -17.76 12.74 5.01
N ALA A 145 -17.98 11.55 5.51
CA ALA A 145 -19.11 10.74 5.07
C ALA A 145 -20.40 11.28 5.65
#